data_ec61ba07c667c710ab3df6bc60c3707f
#
_entry.id   ec61ba07c667c710ab3df6bc60c3707f
#
_cell.length_a   1.000
_cell.length_b   1.000
_cell.length_c   1.000
_cell.angle_alpha   90.00
_cell.angle_beta   90.00
_cell.angle_gamma   90.00
#
_symmetry.space_group_name_H-M   'P 1'
#
loop_
_entity.id
_entity.type
_entity.pdbx_description
1 polymer ?
#
loop_
_entity_poly.entity_id
_entity_poly.type
_entity_poly.pdbx_seq_one_letter_code
_entity_poly.pdbx_strand_id
1 'polypeptide(L)'
;MPETINLGPLELRFFYGKDDTAGSIDMFEMTVQPNARMPIPHYHESWDETVYGLAGKTTWRVDGRDIDVGPGETVFIKRGIVHGFSNRTTEPTRCLCVLSPGVLGPQYFKDMAVLLAAGTPDPAKMKETMLRYGLIPVPASQV
;
A
#
# COMPACT_ATOMS: atom_id res chain seq x y z
N MET A 1 -10.41 0.52 -17.06
CA MET A 1 -10.82 -0.85 -16.66
C MET A 1 -10.16 -1.22 -15.34
N PRO A 2 -10.89 -1.70 -14.35
CA PRO A 2 -10.26 -2.24 -13.15
C PRO A 2 -9.39 -3.44 -13.50
N GLU A 3 -8.22 -3.51 -12.87
CA GLU A 3 -7.37 -4.69 -12.99
C GLU A 3 -6.99 -5.17 -11.58
N THR A 4 -6.86 -6.49 -11.44
CA THR A 4 -6.51 -7.12 -10.17
C THR A 4 -5.03 -7.49 -10.17
N ILE A 5 -4.34 -7.11 -9.11
CA ILE A 5 -2.92 -7.41 -8.91
C ILE A 5 -2.80 -8.19 -7.60
N ASN A 6 -2.26 -9.40 -7.66
CA ASN A 6 -2.08 -10.25 -6.48
C ASN A 6 -0.65 -10.13 -5.95
N LEU A 7 -0.53 -9.79 -4.67
CA LEU A 7 0.73 -9.59 -3.95
C LEU A 7 0.78 -10.54 -2.75
N GLY A 8 0.72 -11.86 -3.00
CA GLY A 8 0.66 -12.84 -1.94
C GLY A 8 -0.60 -12.66 -1.08
N PRO A 9 -0.47 -12.28 0.21
CA PRO A 9 -1.63 -12.08 1.08
C PRO A 9 -2.38 -10.77 0.84
N LEU A 10 -1.94 -9.97 -0.12
CA LEU A 10 -2.58 -8.73 -0.51
C LEU A 10 -3.15 -8.87 -1.91
N GLU A 11 -4.32 -8.26 -2.13
CA GLU A 11 -4.91 -8.13 -3.45
C GLU A 11 -5.28 -6.68 -3.69
N LEU A 12 -4.83 -6.12 -4.80
CA LEU A 12 -5.20 -4.77 -5.22
C LEU A 12 -6.14 -4.85 -6.41
N ARG A 13 -7.19 -4.05 -6.37
CA ARG A 13 -8.06 -3.83 -7.50
C ARG A 13 -7.91 -2.37 -7.93
N PHE A 14 -7.16 -2.17 -9.00
CA PHE A 14 -6.81 -0.83 -9.49
C PHE A 14 -7.92 -0.29 -10.36
N PHE A 15 -8.47 0.87 -10.01
CA PHE A 15 -9.54 1.53 -10.76
C PHE A 15 -9.00 2.56 -11.73
N TYR A 16 -8.13 3.44 -11.24
CA TYR A 16 -7.52 4.51 -12.03
C TYR A 16 -6.05 4.60 -11.67
N GLY A 17 -5.20 4.54 -12.69
CA GLY A 17 -3.79 4.80 -12.52
C GLY A 17 -3.45 6.22 -12.96
N LYS A 18 -2.19 6.59 -12.76
CA LYS A 18 -1.68 7.91 -13.15
C LYS A 18 -1.92 8.23 -14.62
N ASP A 19 -1.87 7.23 -15.50
CA ASP A 19 -2.05 7.44 -16.94
C ASP A 19 -3.52 7.65 -17.31
N ASP A 20 -4.45 7.07 -16.56
CA ASP A 20 -5.89 7.25 -16.79
C ASP A 20 -6.37 8.63 -16.38
N THR A 21 -5.69 9.26 -15.43
CA THR A 21 -6.11 10.54 -14.81
C THR A 21 -5.19 11.69 -15.14
N ALA A 22 -4.28 11.52 -16.11
CA ALA A 22 -3.27 12.51 -16.44
C ALA A 22 -2.47 13.00 -15.22
N GLY A 23 -2.14 12.07 -14.33
CA GLY A 23 -1.35 12.36 -13.14
C GLY A 23 -2.14 12.94 -11.96
N SER A 24 -3.47 12.93 -12.01
CA SER A 24 -4.26 13.49 -10.91
C SER A 24 -4.29 12.58 -9.70
N ILE A 25 -4.57 11.29 -9.90
CA ILE A 25 -4.64 10.31 -8.80
C ILE A 25 -4.21 8.93 -9.27
N ASP A 26 -3.86 8.08 -8.31
CA ASP A 26 -3.97 6.63 -8.39
C ASP A 26 -5.07 6.22 -7.41
N MET A 27 -5.93 5.28 -7.77
CA MET A 27 -7.03 4.84 -6.92
C MET A 27 -7.21 3.33 -7.02
N PHE A 28 -7.19 2.68 -5.88
CA PHE A 28 -7.34 1.22 -5.82
C PHE A 28 -7.95 0.76 -4.50
N GLU A 29 -8.63 -0.39 -4.54
CA GLU A 29 -9.00 -1.13 -3.34
C GLU A 29 -7.89 -2.10 -2.98
N MET A 30 -7.67 -2.27 -1.70
CA MET A 30 -6.71 -3.23 -1.16
C MET A 30 -7.42 -4.17 -0.21
N THR A 31 -7.31 -5.48 -0.48
CA THR A 31 -7.78 -6.54 0.40
C THR A 31 -6.57 -7.15 1.12
N VAL A 32 -6.65 -7.22 2.44
CA VAL A 32 -5.56 -7.71 3.29
C VAL A 32 -6.05 -8.95 4.02
N GLN A 33 -5.40 -10.10 3.79
CA GLN A 33 -5.75 -11.34 4.45
C GLN A 33 -5.41 -11.31 5.96
N PRO A 34 -6.05 -12.16 6.77
CA PRO A 34 -5.73 -12.23 8.20
C PRO A 34 -4.24 -12.43 8.45
N ASN A 35 -3.71 -11.71 9.44
CA ASN A 35 -2.31 -11.75 9.85
C ASN A 35 -1.31 -11.25 8.81
N ALA A 36 -1.77 -10.72 7.69
CA ALA A 36 -0.90 -10.10 6.70
C ALA A 36 -0.47 -8.70 7.15
N ARG A 37 0.68 -8.29 6.63
CA ARG A 37 1.24 -6.97 6.90
C ARG A 37 2.00 -6.49 5.68
N MET A 38 2.24 -5.20 5.62
CA MET A 38 3.14 -4.61 4.64
C MET A 38 4.56 -5.16 4.89
N PRO A 39 5.24 -5.72 3.88
CA PRO A 39 6.55 -6.34 4.07
C PRO A 39 7.63 -5.36 4.55
N ILE A 40 7.62 -4.13 4.04
CA ILE A 40 8.64 -3.13 4.34
C ILE A 40 7.98 -1.78 4.59
N PRO A 41 8.07 -1.25 5.80
CA PRO A 41 7.61 0.11 6.09
C PRO A 41 8.39 1.12 5.26
N HIS A 42 7.72 2.20 4.87
CA HIS A 42 8.33 3.18 3.98
C HIS A 42 7.65 4.54 4.08
N TYR A 43 8.22 5.52 3.40
CA TYR A 43 7.58 6.79 3.11
C TYR A 43 7.75 7.14 1.63
N HIS A 44 6.97 8.09 1.16
CA HIS A 44 7.08 8.62 -0.20
C HIS A 44 6.98 10.14 -0.13
N GLU A 45 7.77 10.82 -0.96
CA GLU A 45 7.90 12.28 -0.90
C GLU A 45 7.12 13.00 -2.00
N SER A 46 6.59 12.25 -2.97
CA SER A 46 5.98 12.84 -4.16
C SER A 46 4.47 12.77 -4.19
N TRP A 47 3.84 12.10 -3.22
CA TRP A 47 2.37 12.02 -3.13
C TRP A 47 1.90 11.79 -1.71
N ASP A 48 0.65 12.21 -1.46
CA ASP A 48 -0.08 11.91 -0.23
C ASP A 48 -0.96 10.68 -0.45
N GLU A 49 -1.35 10.02 0.62
CA GLU A 49 -2.21 8.85 0.57
C GLU A 49 -3.42 9.03 1.47
N THR A 50 -4.62 8.81 0.91
CA THR A 50 -5.86 8.82 1.68
C THR A 50 -6.43 7.42 1.69
N VAL A 51 -6.80 6.91 2.86
CA VAL A 51 -7.34 5.58 3.05
C VAL A 51 -8.74 5.68 3.63
N TYR A 52 -9.70 4.96 3.02
CA TYR A 52 -11.08 4.87 3.47
C TYR A 52 -11.42 3.40 3.73
N GLY A 53 -11.87 3.07 4.94
CA GLY A 53 -12.22 1.70 5.30
C GLY A 53 -13.52 1.25 4.66
N LEU A 54 -13.52 0.04 4.08
CA LEU A 54 -14.67 -0.56 3.42
C LEU A 54 -15.20 -1.78 4.17
N ALA A 55 -14.32 -2.66 4.62
CA ALA A 55 -14.72 -3.90 5.32
C ALA A 55 -13.63 -4.31 6.30
N GLY A 56 -14.04 -4.80 7.47
CA GLY A 56 -13.13 -5.20 8.52
C GLY A 56 -12.38 -4.02 9.11
N LYS A 57 -11.31 -4.32 9.85
CA LYS A 57 -10.51 -3.30 10.52
C LYS A 57 -9.04 -3.52 10.20
N THR A 58 -8.45 -2.60 9.45
CA THR A 58 -7.02 -2.62 9.12
C THR A 58 -6.29 -1.69 10.08
N THR A 59 -5.17 -2.13 10.63
CA THR A 59 -4.34 -1.29 11.49
C THR A 59 -3.27 -0.62 10.65
N TRP A 60 -3.26 0.70 10.65
CA TRP A 60 -2.26 1.53 9.98
C TRP A 60 -1.31 2.10 11.01
N ARG A 61 -0.03 1.86 10.80
CA ARG A 61 1.00 2.51 11.61
C ARG A 61 1.47 3.74 10.87
N VAL A 62 1.24 4.90 11.46
CA VAL A 62 1.53 6.19 10.83
C VAL A 62 2.29 7.05 11.83
N ASP A 63 3.50 7.43 11.49
CA ASP A 63 4.37 8.25 12.35
C ASP A 63 4.50 7.66 13.77
N GLY A 64 4.70 6.35 13.85
CA GLY A 64 4.89 5.66 15.13
C GLY A 64 3.62 5.37 15.92
N ARG A 65 2.43 5.66 15.35
CA ARG A 65 1.14 5.44 16.01
C ARG A 65 0.30 4.44 15.26
N ASP A 66 -0.38 3.56 16.00
CA ASP A 66 -1.33 2.64 15.41
C ASP A 66 -2.70 3.29 15.32
N ILE A 67 -3.27 3.29 14.12
CA ILE A 67 -4.59 3.82 13.83
C ILE A 67 -5.42 2.71 13.20
N ASP A 68 -6.48 2.28 13.88
CA ASP A 68 -7.41 1.30 13.34
C ASP A 68 -8.41 1.98 12.42
N VAL A 69 -8.55 1.43 11.21
CA VAL A 69 -9.48 1.95 10.20
C VAL A 69 -10.52 0.90 9.89
N GLY A 70 -11.72 1.11 10.43
CA GLY A 70 -12.90 0.30 10.17
C GLY A 70 -13.76 0.88 9.06
N PRO A 71 -14.92 0.25 8.75
CA PRO A 71 -15.81 0.73 7.70
C PRO A 71 -16.26 2.18 7.93
N GLY A 72 -16.09 3.01 6.92
CA GLY A 72 -16.45 4.43 6.98
C GLY A 72 -15.44 5.32 7.69
N GLU A 73 -14.38 4.75 8.23
CA GLU A 73 -13.31 5.50 8.88
C GLU A 73 -12.17 5.80 7.89
N THR A 74 -11.36 6.81 8.20
CA THR A 74 -10.32 7.27 7.29
C THR A 74 -9.01 7.51 8.01
N VAL A 75 -7.91 7.44 7.26
CA VAL A 75 -6.62 7.96 7.68
C VAL A 75 -5.98 8.69 6.51
N PHE A 76 -5.36 9.83 6.79
CA PHE A 76 -4.58 10.58 5.81
C PHE A 76 -3.10 10.46 6.14
N ILE A 77 -2.31 10.07 5.14
CA ILE A 77 -0.87 9.89 5.28
C ILE A 77 -0.20 10.92 4.39
N LYS A 78 0.35 11.95 5.05
CA LYS A 78 1.06 13.00 4.35
C LYS A 78 2.36 12.45 3.77
N ARG A 79 2.77 12.96 2.59
CA ARG A 79 4.08 12.66 2.03
C ARG A 79 5.20 12.90 3.05
N GLY A 80 6.21 12.06 3.04
CA GLY A 80 7.32 12.11 3.98
C GLY A 80 7.09 11.37 5.29
N ILE A 81 5.88 10.93 5.59
CA ILE A 81 5.57 10.23 6.85
C ILE A 81 5.75 8.71 6.68
N VAL A 82 6.53 8.12 7.57
CA VAL A 82 6.76 6.67 7.58
C VAL A 82 5.47 5.96 7.99
N HIS A 83 5.09 4.94 7.22
CA HIS A 83 3.87 4.19 7.48
C HIS A 83 3.96 2.74 7.01
N GLY A 84 3.03 1.95 7.50
CA GLY A 84 2.80 0.56 7.12
C GLY A 84 1.42 0.14 7.60
N PHE A 85 1.00 -1.06 7.25
CA PHE A 85 -0.30 -1.58 7.66
C PHE A 85 -0.22 -3.06 8.00
N SER A 86 -1.22 -3.53 8.73
CA SER A 86 -1.38 -4.94 9.08
C SER A 86 -2.86 -5.26 9.31
N ASN A 87 -3.22 -6.52 9.08
CA ASN A 87 -4.51 -7.05 9.48
C ASN A 87 -4.30 -7.96 10.70
N ARG A 88 -4.66 -7.46 11.87
CA ARG A 88 -4.53 -8.18 13.14
C ARG A 88 -5.79 -8.97 13.49
N THR A 89 -6.76 -9.02 12.59
CA THR A 89 -8.05 -9.70 12.80
C THR A 89 -8.07 -11.07 12.15
N THR A 90 -9.16 -11.80 12.35
CA THR A 90 -9.35 -13.15 11.80
C THR A 90 -10.10 -13.16 10.46
N GLU A 91 -10.48 -11.98 9.96
CA GLU A 91 -11.22 -11.83 8.71
C GLU A 91 -10.43 -10.98 7.73
N PRO A 92 -10.60 -11.15 6.42
CA PRO A 92 -10.02 -10.22 5.44
C PRO A 92 -10.54 -8.81 5.66
N THR A 93 -9.68 -7.82 5.43
CA THR A 93 -10.04 -6.40 5.50
C THR A 93 -9.91 -5.75 4.14
N ARG A 94 -10.64 -4.66 3.92
CA ARG A 94 -10.61 -3.96 2.64
C ARG A 94 -10.66 -2.46 2.85
N CYS A 95 -9.79 -1.77 2.14
CA CYS A 95 -9.70 -0.31 2.14
C CYS A 95 -9.67 0.22 0.72
N LEU A 96 -10.19 1.43 0.53
CA LEU A 96 -9.98 2.22 -0.68
C LEU A 96 -8.81 3.16 -0.43
N CYS A 97 -7.83 3.14 -1.34
CA CYS A 97 -6.64 3.98 -1.26
C CYS A 97 -6.60 4.94 -2.45
N VAL A 98 -6.33 6.21 -2.16
CA VAL A 98 -6.17 7.25 -3.17
C VAL A 98 -4.81 7.92 -2.97
N LEU A 99 -3.98 7.90 -4.00
CA LEU A 99 -2.68 8.57 -4.01
C LEU A 99 -2.81 9.86 -4.82
N SER A 100 -2.39 10.97 -4.28
CA SER A 100 -2.51 12.28 -4.93
C SER A 100 -1.25 13.12 -4.77
N PRO A 101 -0.63 13.57 -5.87
CA PRO A 101 -0.96 13.28 -7.26
C PRO A 101 -0.71 11.83 -7.65
N GLY A 102 -1.19 11.42 -8.82
CA GLY A 102 -0.97 10.10 -9.38
C GLY A 102 0.43 10.00 -9.98
N VAL A 103 1.37 9.50 -9.20
CA VAL A 103 2.78 9.38 -9.59
C VAL A 103 3.20 7.92 -9.71
N LEU A 104 2.70 7.07 -8.80
CA LEU A 104 3.17 5.70 -8.66
C LEU A 104 2.74 4.80 -9.81
N GLY A 105 1.44 4.70 -10.05
CA GLY A 105 0.86 3.82 -11.06
C GLY A 105 0.84 2.36 -10.65
N PRO A 106 0.13 1.52 -11.42
CA PRO A 106 -0.02 0.10 -11.11
C PRO A 106 1.24 -0.73 -11.38
N GLN A 107 2.15 -0.25 -12.22
CA GLN A 107 3.32 -1.03 -12.62
C GLN A 107 4.22 -1.39 -11.42
N TYR A 108 4.34 -0.51 -10.43
CA TYR A 108 5.07 -0.80 -9.21
C TYR A 108 4.56 -2.08 -8.55
N PHE A 109 3.25 -2.19 -8.40
CA PHE A 109 2.64 -3.34 -7.75
C PHE A 109 2.81 -4.62 -8.58
N LYS A 110 2.78 -4.51 -9.91
CA LYS A 110 3.04 -5.65 -10.80
C LYS A 110 4.47 -6.13 -10.67
N ASP A 111 5.43 -5.21 -10.60
CA ASP A 111 6.85 -5.55 -10.42
C ASP A 111 7.09 -6.22 -9.07
N MET A 112 6.46 -5.71 -8.01
CA MET A 112 6.52 -6.33 -6.69
C MET A 112 5.87 -7.72 -6.68
N ALA A 113 4.76 -7.90 -7.38
CA ALA A 113 4.07 -9.18 -7.48
C ALA A 113 4.97 -10.25 -8.09
N VAL A 114 5.76 -9.91 -9.10
CA VAL A 114 6.73 -10.83 -9.70
C VAL A 114 7.77 -11.30 -8.67
N LEU A 115 8.28 -10.38 -7.85
CA LEU A 115 9.25 -10.73 -6.82
C LEU A 115 8.65 -11.66 -5.75
N LEU A 116 7.40 -11.40 -5.36
CA LEU A 116 6.71 -12.22 -4.36
C LEU A 116 6.35 -13.61 -4.89
N ALA A 117 6.03 -13.72 -6.17
CA ALA A 117 5.69 -14.99 -6.80
C ALA A 117 6.89 -15.91 -7.00
N ALA A 118 8.11 -15.40 -6.93
CA ALA A 118 9.33 -16.18 -7.14
C ALA A 118 9.75 -17.02 -5.91
N GLY A 119 8.90 -17.15 -4.90
CA GLY A 119 9.18 -17.89 -3.67
C GLY A 119 9.56 -16.97 -2.53
N THR A 120 10.67 -17.22 -1.83
CA THR A 120 11.13 -16.33 -0.77
C THR A 120 11.61 -15.01 -1.38
N PRO A 121 10.96 -13.87 -1.04
CA PRO A 121 11.35 -12.59 -1.62
C PRO A 121 12.77 -12.20 -1.25
N ASP A 122 13.53 -11.68 -2.21
CA ASP A 122 14.84 -11.11 -1.97
C ASP A 122 14.68 -9.67 -1.45
N PRO A 123 15.05 -9.41 -0.18
CA PRO A 123 14.88 -8.07 0.40
C PRO A 123 15.62 -6.97 -0.38
N ALA A 124 16.79 -7.29 -0.94
CA ALA A 124 17.56 -6.31 -1.69
C ALA A 124 16.85 -5.90 -2.98
N LYS A 125 16.26 -6.87 -3.70
CA LYS A 125 15.49 -6.60 -4.92
C LYS A 125 14.21 -5.84 -4.62
N MET A 126 13.55 -6.14 -3.51
CA MET A 126 12.34 -5.42 -3.08
C MET A 126 12.66 -3.96 -2.81
N LYS A 127 13.74 -3.69 -2.07
CA LYS A 127 14.17 -2.32 -1.76
C LYS A 127 14.57 -1.56 -3.02
N GLU A 128 15.28 -2.21 -3.94
CA GLU A 128 15.65 -1.61 -5.23
C GLU A 128 14.40 -1.19 -6.01
N THR A 129 13.40 -2.07 -6.09
CA THR A 129 12.15 -1.77 -6.78
C THR A 129 11.41 -0.62 -6.11
N MET A 130 11.33 -0.59 -4.79
CA MET A 130 10.72 0.50 -4.05
C MET A 130 11.38 1.84 -4.37
N LEU A 131 12.71 1.89 -4.29
CA LEU A 131 13.47 3.12 -4.58
C LEU A 131 13.27 3.59 -6.01
N ARG A 132 13.20 2.67 -6.97
CA ARG A 132 12.99 3.00 -8.38
C ARG A 132 11.66 3.72 -8.61
N TYR A 133 10.65 3.43 -7.81
CA TYR A 133 9.32 4.03 -7.91
C TYR A 133 9.06 5.15 -6.90
N GLY A 134 10.07 5.53 -6.12
CA GLY A 134 9.94 6.66 -5.19
C GLY A 134 9.40 6.29 -3.81
N LEU A 135 9.39 5.00 -3.45
CA LEU A 135 9.11 4.55 -2.10
C LEU A 135 10.44 4.35 -1.37
N ILE A 136 10.59 4.99 -0.23
CA ILE A 136 11.85 4.95 0.52
C ILE A 136 11.68 4.00 1.70
N PRO A 137 12.30 2.80 1.64
CA PRO A 137 12.18 1.82 2.71
C PRO A 137 12.93 2.28 3.96
N VAL A 138 12.40 1.94 5.12
CA VAL A 138 13.03 2.25 6.40
C VAL A 138 13.23 0.96 7.20
N PRO A 139 14.25 0.90 8.07
CA PRO A 139 14.40 -0.22 8.99
C PRO A 139 13.20 -0.35 9.93
N ALA A 140 12.86 -1.59 10.31
CA ALA A 140 11.75 -1.84 11.24
C ALA A 140 11.91 -1.09 12.56
N SER A 141 13.16 -0.82 12.99
CA SER A 141 13.45 -0.07 14.20
C SER A 141 13.05 1.41 14.14
N GLN A 142 12.71 1.92 12.95
CA GLN A 142 12.32 3.33 12.77
C GLN A 142 10.80 3.50 12.56
N VAL A 143 10.04 2.44 12.73
CA VAL A 143 8.59 2.46 12.50
C VAL A 143 7.83 2.78 13.79
#